data_b89b1373a2826a1becb798a51a8fe45a
#
_entry.id   b89b1373a2826a1becb798a51a8fe45a
#
_cell.length_a   1.000
_cell.length_b   1.000
_cell.length_c   1.000
_cell.angle_alpha   90.00
_cell.angle_beta   90.00
_cell.angle_gamma   90.00
#
_symmetry.space_group_name_H-M   'P 1'
#
loop_
_entity.id
_entity.type
_entity.pdbx_description
1 polymer ?
#
loop_
_entity_poly.entity_id
_entity_poly.type
_entity_poly.pdbx_seq_one_letter_code
_entity_poly.pdbx_strand_id
1 'polypeptide(L)'
;MFWIKTTLYQYLTQKYGQIQPPADLKAVGSPVDEAEYACPDPDTFPDDEPLKRYEEGNSMVGMKQDILYFLNPLAAEPCYYQVDLDSKAFMAYAKQIDGTPNTVLSAIMLKMVSRYFSIKKDQHISAKIADDYRKDIGCGKSYRDFVRFIHVKYDREMAEESIEKLSQRARGAILLQMQPENSFEWYRRVAEARKGIDEQPNLRSRISYAQKHSLYKSDARDTYTVSYVGRTDWGGMADYITGVYAITDGNLMLEVNALPDKICVTYQVFDRDSRPLDLFLQILQEEKLPYTVSERMVRYMPDLQLPKPKAKHNITQGTFEK
;
A
#
# COMPACT_ATOMS: atom_id res chain seq x y z
N MET A 1 1.67 5.93 12.49
CA MET A 1 0.54 6.87 12.69
C MET A 1 0.47 7.41 14.12
N PHE A 2 0.56 6.57 15.17
CA PHE A 2 0.44 6.95 16.58
C PHE A 2 1.32 8.15 17.01
N TRP A 3 2.62 8.08 16.80
CA TRP A 3 3.55 9.16 17.16
C TRP A 3 3.24 10.50 16.47
N ILE A 4 2.78 10.44 15.22
CA ILE A 4 2.37 11.64 14.48
C ILE A 4 1.15 12.27 15.14
N LYS A 5 0.13 11.48 15.48
CA LYS A 5 -1.05 11.97 16.18
C LYS A 5 -0.70 12.63 17.52
N THR A 6 0.11 11.94 18.33
CA THR A 6 0.49 12.45 19.67
C THR A 6 1.27 13.75 19.58
N THR A 7 2.27 13.82 18.68
CA THR A 7 3.08 15.04 18.49
C THR A 7 2.24 16.19 17.96
N LEU A 8 1.38 15.91 16.96
CA LEU A 8 0.48 16.92 16.39
C LEU A 8 -0.52 17.44 17.43
N TYR A 9 -1.11 16.53 18.21
CA TYR A 9 -2.03 16.90 19.30
C TYR A 9 -1.37 17.83 20.31
N GLN A 10 -0.17 17.51 20.77
CA GLN A 10 0.58 18.36 21.71
C GLN A 10 0.88 19.72 21.11
N TYR A 11 1.38 19.76 19.88
CA TYR A 11 1.67 21.03 19.19
C TYR A 11 0.43 21.90 19.05
N LEU A 12 -0.69 21.32 18.56
CA LEU A 12 -1.92 22.06 18.34
C LEU A 12 -2.52 22.54 19.67
N THR A 13 -2.52 21.70 20.72
CA THR A 13 -3.00 22.09 22.05
C THR A 13 -2.16 23.22 22.65
N GLN A 14 -0.84 23.17 22.49
CA GLN A 14 0.05 24.25 22.94
C GLN A 14 -0.21 25.56 22.18
N LYS A 15 -0.51 25.47 20.89
CA LYS A 15 -0.67 26.64 20.03
C LYS A 15 -2.05 27.27 20.08
N TYR A 16 -3.11 26.47 20.18
CA TYR A 16 -4.51 26.90 20.05
C TYR A 16 -5.36 26.67 21.30
N GLY A 17 -4.79 26.09 22.36
CA GLY A 17 -5.51 25.79 23.59
C GLY A 17 -6.11 24.38 23.58
N GLN A 18 -7.18 24.20 24.36
CA GLN A 18 -7.77 22.87 24.55
C GLN A 18 -8.43 22.33 23.27
N ILE A 19 -7.97 21.20 22.81
CA ILE A 19 -8.48 20.47 21.63
C ILE A 19 -8.96 19.09 22.10
N GLN A 20 -10.08 18.62 21.58
CA GLN A 20 -10.57 17.29 21.88
C GLN A 20 -9.59 16.23 21.32
N PRO A 21 -9.03 15.34 22.17
CA PRO A 21 -8.12 14.31 21.71
C PRO A 21 -8.86 13.25 20.86
N PRO A 22 -8.19 12.59 19.92
CA PRO A 22 -8.69 11.35 19.32
C PRO A 22 -8.93 10.28 20.38
N ALA A 23 -9.91 9.41 20.16
CA ALA A 23 -10.27 8.37 21.13
C ALA A 23 -9.13 7.35 21.38
N ASP A 24 -8.26 7.15 20.40
CA ASP A 24 -7.10 6.25 20.45
C ASP A 24 -5.80 6.93 20.86
N LEU A 25 -5.86 8.21 21.29
CA LEU A 25 -4.66 8.95 21.68
C LEU A 25 -4.17 8.51 23.07
N LYS A 26 -2.90 8.14 23.13
CA LYS A 26 -2.20 7.91 24.41
C LYS A 26 -1.36 9.10 24.82
N ALA A 27 -1.28 9.37 26.10
CA ALA A 27 -0.35 10.37 26.63
C ALA A 27 1.10 9.92 26.41
N VAL A 28 1.99 10.89 26.19
CA VAL A 28 3.43 10.62 26.12
C VAL A 28 3.92 10.04 27.47
N GLY A 29 4.65 8.94 27.42
CA GLY A 29 5.14 8.24 28.62
C GLY A 29 4.14 7.25 29.20
N SER A 30 2.95 7.07 28.62
CA SER A 30 2.06 5.97 29.01
C SER A 30 2.76 4.62 28.83
N PRO A 31 2.59 3.69 29.77
CA PRO A 31 3.14 2.35 29.61
C PRO A 31 2.54 1.68 28.36
N VAL A 32 3.36 0.89 27.69
CA VAL A 32 2.90 0.08 26.55
C VAL A 32 2.13 -1.11 27.10
N ASP A 33 0.90 -1.30 26.64
CA ASP A 33 0.09 -2.48 26.97
C ASP A 33 0.62 -3.70 26.20
N GLU A 34 0.59 -4.87 26.81
CA GLU A 34 0.99 -6.12 26.16
C GLU A 34 0.20 -6.38 24.87
N ALA A 35 -1.08 -6.04 24.83
CA ALA A 35 -1.93 -6.14 23.65
C ALA A 35 -1.44 -5.28 22.46
N GLU A 36 -0.64 -4.24 22.72
CA GLU A 36 -0.14 -3.32 21.67
C GLU A 36 1.05 -3.87 20.90
N TYR A 37 1.70 -4.89 21.41
CA TYR A 37 2.77 -5.61 20.71
C TYR A 37 2.52 -7.12 20.64
N ALA A 38 1.30 -7.53 20.96
CA ALA A 38 0.89 -8.92 20.88
C ALA A 38 1.19 -9.53 19.50
N CYS A 39 1.63 -10.77 19.55
CA CYS A 39 1.94 -11.59 18.40
C CYS A 39 1.47 -13.00 18.74
N PRO A 40 0.30 -13.43 18.28
CA PRO A 40 -0.25 -14.73 18.67
C PRO A 40 0.64 -15.86 18.17
N ASP A 41 0.55 -17.00 18.86
CA ASP A 41 1.21 -18.22 18.43
C ASP A 41 0.49 -18.74 17.16
N PRO A 42 1.19 -18.88 16.03
CA PRO A 42 0.59 -19.35 14.78
C PRO A 42 0.01 -20.76 14.88
N ASP A 43 0.50 -21.58 15.81
CA ASP A 43 0.04 -22.97 15.99
C ASP A 43 -1.31 -23.07 16.74
N THR A 44 -1.81 -21.94 17.26
CA THR A 44 -3.11 -21.87 17.93
C THR A 44 -4.30 -21.74 16.98
N PHE A 45 -4.05 -21.41 15.71
CA PHE A 45 -5.11 -21.26 14.73
C PHE A 45 -5.57 -22.59 14.14
N PRO A 46 -6.86 -22.70 13.76
CA PRO A 46 -7.36 -23.86 13.03
C PRO A 46 -6.54 -24.14 11.76
N ASP A 47 -6.39 -25.40 11.43
CA ASP A 47 -5.65 -25.86 10.25
C ASP A 47 -6.59 -26.06 9.04
N ASP A 48 -7.47 -25.09 8.84
CA ASP A 48 -8.43 -25.09 7.74
C ASP A 48 -7.77 -24.65 6.43
N GLU A 49 -8.14 -25.31 5.34
CA GLU A 49 -7.66 -24.88 4.01
C GLU A 49 -8.29 -23.53 3.62
N PRO A 50 -7.49 -22.59 3.08
CA PRO A 50 -8.01 -21.32 2.62
C PRO A 50 -8.99 -21.49 1.47
N LEU A 51 -10.11 -20.77 1.51
CA LEU A 51 -11.17 -20.85 0.49
C LEU A 51 -10.68 -20.44 -0.91
N LYS A 52 -9.71 -19.55 -0.97
CA LYS A 52 -9.11 -19.11 -2.24
C LYS A 52 -7.65 -18.74 -2.05
N ARG A 53 -6.79 -19.41 -2.79
CA ARG A 53 -5.38 -19.02 -2.95
C ARG A 53 -5.21 -18.09 -4.14
N TYR A 54 -4.30 -17.14 -4.03
CA TYR A 54 -3.86 -16.40 -5.20
C TYR A 54 -3.00 -17.34 -6.06
N GLU A 55 -3.47 -17.61 -7.27
CA GLU A 55 -2.73 -18.41 -8.23
C GLU A 55 -1.89 -17.51 -9.13
N GLU A 56 -0.59 -17.69 -9.11
CA GLU A 56 0.29 -17.14 -10.12
C GLU A 56 -0.02 -17.85 -11.46
N GLY A 57 -0.47 -17.10 -12.42
CA GLY A 57 -0.69 -17.62 -13.76
C GLY A 57 -0.56 -16.48 -14.77
N ASN A 58 -0.35 -16.76 -16.01
CA ASN A 58 -0.23 -15.83 -17.12
C ASN A 58 0.71 -14.64 -16.89
N SER A 59 1.22 -14.06 -17.95
CA SER A 59 2.06 -12.87 -17.90
C SER A 59 1.24 -11.65 -17.47
N MET A 60 1.65 -10.95 -16.42
CA MET A 60 1.03 -9.71 -15.98
C MET A 60 1.49 -8.52 -16.80
N VAL A 61 0.59 -7.56 -17.01
CA VAL A 61 0.95 -6.25 -17.54
C VAL A 61 1.63 -5.46 -16.43
N GLY A 62 2.78 -4.90 -16.70
CA GLY A 62 3.52 -4.10 -15.73
C GLY A 62 4.23 -2.93 -16.38
N MET A 63 4.59 -1.94 -15.58
CA MET A 63 5.45 -0.84 -16.02
C MET A 63 6.84 -1.39 -16.32
N LYS A 64 7.37 -1.12 -17.52
CA LYS A 64 8.71 -1.59 -17.95
C LYS A 64 9.89 -1.05 -17.12
N GLN A 65 9.61 -0.29 -16.11
CA GLN A 65 10.59 0.50 -15.35
C GLN A 65 11.48 -0.30 -14.42
N ASP A 66 11.11 -1.52 -14.04
CA ASP A 66 11.95 -2.31 -13.14
C ASP A 66 13.37 -2.47 -13.66
N ILE A 67 13.55 -2.53 -14.98
CA ILE A 67 14.87 -2.63 -15.61
C ILE A 67 15.62 -1.29 -15.58
N LEU A 68 14.94 -0.17 -15.85
CA LEU A 68 15.56 1.16 -15.84
C LEU A 68 15.90 1.63 -14.44
N TYR A 69 15.04 1.31 -13.45
CA TYR A 69 15.30 1.59 -12.04
C TYR A 69 16.53 0.84 -11.52
N PHE A 70 16.68 -0.44 -11.87
CA PHE A 70 17.86 -1.23 -11.51
C PHE A 70 19.13 -0.78 -12.24
N LEU A 71 19.02 -0.31 -13.49
CA LEU A 71 20.17 0.14 -14.27
C LEU A 71 20.57 1.59 -13.96
N ASN A 72 19.62 2.44 -13.59
CA ASN A 72 19.87 3.84 -13.23
C ASN A 72 18.84 4.36 -12.21
N PRO A 73 19.03 4.08 -10.91
CA PRO A 73 18.10 4.51 -9.86
C PRO A 73 17.96 6.04 -9.75
N LEU A 74 18.87 6.80 -10.34
CA LEU A 74 18.84 8.27 -10.35
C LEU A 74 18.02 8.84 -11.53
N ALA A 75 17.71 8.02 -12.55
CA ALA A 75 16.99 8.49 -13.73
C ALA A 75 15.46 8.41 -13.61
N ALA A 76 14.95 7.57 -12.70
CA ALA A 76 13.54 7.41 -12.44
C ALA A 76 13.16 8.10 -11.12
N GLU A 77 12.91 9.40 -11.18
CA GLU A 77 12.32 10.10 -10.04
C GLU A 77 10.83 9.75 -9.95
N PRO A 78 10.36 9.14 -8.86
CA PRO A 78 8.94 8.92 -8.67
C PRO A 78 8.20 10.25 -8.62
N CYS A 79 7.11 10.34 -9.37
CA CYS A 79 6.24 11.50 -9.35
C CYS A 79 5.03 11.20 -8.47
N TYR A 80 4.71 12.14 -7.59
CA TYR A 80 3.56 12.09 -6.71
C TYR A 80 2.63 13.24 -7.05
N TYR A 81 1.35 12.91 -7.15
CA TYR A 81 0.30 13.88 -7.36
C TYR A 81 -0.71 13.76 -6.22
N GLN A 82 -1.16 14.88 -5.70
CA GLN A 82 -2.25 14.94 -4.74
C GLN A 82 -3.55 15.16 -5.50
N VAL A 83 -4.47 14.22 -5.38
CA VAL A 83 -5.80 14.29 -5.96
C VAL A 83 -6.81 14.22 -4.82
N ASP A 84 -7.55 15.29 -4.61
CA ASP A 84 -8.61 15.34 -3.61
C ASP A 84 -9.96 15.08 -4.28
N LEU A 85 -10.67 14.06 -3.81
CA LEU A 85 -12.03 13.75 -4.25
C LEU A 85 -13.02 14.31 -3.22
N ASP A 86 -14.16 14.84 -3.68
CA ASP A 86 -15.27 15.19 -2.79
C ASP A 86 -15.78 13.93 -2.07
N SER A 87 -15.64 13.88 -0.75
CA SER A 87 -15.96 12.68 0.06
C SER A 87 -17.43 12.30 -0.08
N LYS A 88 -18.33 13.28 -0.05
CA LYS A 88 -19.77 13.04 -0.11
C LYS A 88 -20.20 12.49 -1.47
N ALA A 89 -19.72 13.11 -2.54
CA ALA A 89 -20.02 12.66 -3.91
C ALA A 89 -19.43 11.28 -4.19
N PHE A 90 -18.18 11.05 -3.80
CA PHE A 90 -17.52 9.77 -4.01
C PHE A 90 -18.18 8.63 -3.23
N MET A 91 -18.54 8.85 -1.97
CA MET A 91 -19.21 7.84 -1.16
C MET A 91 -20.64 7.56 -1.63
N ALA A 92 -21.35 8.59 -2.13
CA ALA A 92 -22.66 8.41 -2.74
C ALA A 92 -22.57 7.56 -4.02
N TYR A 93 -21.60 7.84 -4.88
CA TYR A 93 -21.32 7.06 -6.08
C TYR A 93 -20.97 5.61 -5.74
N ALA A 94 -20.03 5.38 -4.80
CA ALA A 94 -19.65 4.05 -4.38
C ALA A 94 -20.85 3.24 -3.88
N LYS A 95 -21.72 3.87 -3.07
CA LYS A 95 -22.95 3.25 -2.58
C LYS A 95 -23.94 2.93 -3.72
N GLN A 96 -24.08 3.83 -4.68
CA GLN A 96 -24.99 3.66 -5.84
C GLN A 96 -24.64 2.41 -6.66
N ILE A 97 -23.33 2.11 -6.82
CA ILE A 97 -22.85 0.97 -7.60
C ILE A 97 -22.54 -0.27 -6.72
N ASP A 98 -23.04 -0.32 -5.49
CA ASP A 98 -22.74 -1.38 -4.51
C ASP A 98 -21.24 -1.66 -4.33
N GLY A 99 -20.44 -0.61 -4.40
CA GLY A 99 -18.99 -0.63 -4.23
C GLY A 99 -18.51 -0.14 -2.87
N THR A 100 -17.22 -0.27 -2.63
CA THR A 100 -16.48 0.35 -1.54
C THR A 100 -15.41 1.30 -2.10
N PRO A 101 -14.85 2.23 -1.32
CA PRO A 101 -13.78 3.10 -1.82
C PRO A 101 -12.63 2.32 -2.48
N ASN A 102 -12.19 1.22 -1.88
CA ASN A 102 -11.15 0.36 -2.44
C ASN A 102 -11.54 -0.22 -3.80
N THR A 103 -12.74 -0.77 -3.90
CA THR A 103 -13.17 -1.47 -5.13
C THR A 103 -13.44 -0.48 -6.26
N VAL A 104 -13.99 0.70 -5.95
CA VAL A 104 -14.22 1.76 -6.93
C VAL A 104 -12.89 2.31 -7.46
N LEU A 105 -11.97 2.66 -6.58
CA LEU A 105 -10.64 3.15 -6.98
C LEU A 105 -9.86 2.08 -7.75
N SER A 106 -9.97 0.82 -7.34
CA SER A 106 -9.37 -0.31 -8.08
C SER A 106 -9.96 -0.42 -9.49
N ALA A 107 -11.27 -0.28 -9.65
CA ALA A 107 -11.92 -0.32 -10.97
C ALA A 107 -11.52 0.87 -11.86
N ILE A 108 -11.39 2.07 -11.29
CA ILE A 108 -10.91 3.27 -12.00
C ILE A 108 -9.45 3.06 -12.46
N MET A 109 -8.59 2.53 -11.57
CA MET A 109 -7.20 2.20 -11.91
C MET A 109 -7.12 1.14 -13.00
N LEU A 110 -7.97 0.12 -12.97
CA LEU A 110 -8.04 -0.89 -14.02
C LEU A 110 -8.38 -0.26 -15.37
N LYS A 111 -9.38 0.62 -15.43
CA LYS A 111 -9.73 1.37 -16.66
C LYS A 111 -8.57 2.21 -17.15
N MET A 112 -7.89 2.91 -16.26
CA MET A 112 -6.72 3.70 -16.60
C MET A 112 -5.62 2.82 -17.19
N VAL A 113 -5.28 1.71 -16.53
CA VAL A 113 -4.27 0.75 -16.99
C VAL A 113 -4.63 0.16 -18.35
N SER A 114 -5.90 -0.20 -18.57
CA SER A 114 -6.35 -0.77 -19.85
C SER A 114 -6.28 0.24 -21.01
N ARG A 115 -6.43 1.53 -20.73
CA ARG A 115 -6.29 2.61 -21.73
C ARG A 115 -4.81 2.98 -21.98
N TYR A 116 -3.99 2.81 -20.96
CA TYR A 116 -2.56 3.16 -21.05
C TYR A 116 -1.71 2.06 -21.69
N PHE A 117 -1.98 0.79 -21.37
CA PHE A 117 -1.23 -0.34 -21.87
C PHE A 117 -1.95 -1.08 -23.00
N SER A 118 -1.15 -1.57 -23.95
CA SER A 118 -1.64 -2.54 -24.95
C SER A 118 -1.60 -3.94 -24.34
N ILE A 119 -2.74 -4.45 -23.87
CA ILE A 119 -2.85 -5.74 -23.20
C ILE A 119 -2.96 -6.85 -24.24
N LYS A 120 -2.06 -7.83 -24.19
CA LYS A 120 -2.10 -9.00 -25.06
C LYS A 120 -3.11 -10.02 -24.52
N LYS A 121 -3.52 -10.96 -25.38
CA LYS A 121 -4.53 -11.98 -25.05
C LYS A 121 -4.10 -12.91 -23.92
N ASP A 122 -2.81 -13.17 -23.78
CA ASP A 122 -2.19 -14.03 -22.77
C ASP A 122 -1.76 -13.27 -21.51
N GLN A 123 -2.05 -11.98 -21.44
CA GLN A 123 -1.74 -11.12 -20.31
C GLN A 123 -2.99 -10.80 -19.49
N HIS A 124 -2.79 -10.54 -18.21
CA HIS A 124 -3.82 -10.02 -17.31
C HIS A 124 -3.32 -8.79 -16.55
N ILE A 125 -4.25 -8.01 -16.03
CA ILE A 125 -3.99 -6.92 -15.09
C ILE A 125 -4.18 -7.46 -13.70
N SER A 126 -3.24 -7.22 -12.80
CA SER A 126 -3.35 -7.58 -11.39
C SER A 126 -3.41 -6.32 -10.54
N ALA A 127 -4.48 -6.21 -9.74
CA ALA A 127 -4.61 -5.21 -8.70
C ALA A 127 -4.16 -5.81 -7.36
N LYS A 128 -3.36 -5.06 -6.62
CA LYS A 128 -2.92 -5.35 -5.27
C LYS A 128 -3.64 -4.41 -4.31
N ILE A 129 -4.37 -4.96 -3.35
CA ILE A 129 -5.16 -4.20 -2.39
C ILE A 129 -4.67 -4.52 -0.99
N ALA A 130 -4.30 -3.49 -0.22
CA ALA A 130 -3.84 -3.66 1.16
C ALA A 130 -5.02 -4.05 2.07
N ASP A 131 -4.79 -5.04 2.93
CA ASP A 131 -5.75 -5.56 3.91
C ASP A 131 -5.09 -5.71 5.28
N ASP A 132 -5.74 -5.17 6.32
CA ASP A 132 -5.31 -5.27 7.71
C ASP A 132 -6.02 -6.45 8.39
N TYR A 133 -5.33 -7.54 8.58
CA TYR A 133 -5.87 -8.78 9.15
C TYR A 133 -5.70 -8.93 10.67
N ARG A 134 -5.32 -7.85 11.39
CA ARG A 134 -5.12 -7.89 12.86
C ARG A 134 -6.32 -8.43 13.62
N LYS A 135 -7.52 -8.12 13.17
CA LYS A 135 -8.77 -8.58 13.82
C LYS A 135 -8.96 -10.08 13.68
N ASP A 136 -8.63 -10.65 12.53
CA ASP A 136 -8.80 -12.07 12.26
C ASP A 136 -7.91 -12.93 13.17
N ILE A 137 -6.71 -12.44 13.46
CA ILE A 137 -5.73 -13.11 14.33
C ILE A 137 -5.81 -12.65 15.81
N GLY A 138 -6.85 -11.92 16.20
CA GLY A 138 -7.05 -11.47 17.58
C GLY A 138 -6.11 -10.37 18.08
N CYS A 139 -5.39 -9.68 17.19
CA CYS A 139 -4.41 -8.65 17.52
C CYS A 139 -4.86 -7.22 17.21
N GLY A 140 -6.15 -6.91 17.31
CA GLY A 140 -6.74 -5.64 16.89
C GLY A 140 -6.13 -4.39 17.51
N LYS A 141 -5.46 -4.50 18.67
CA LYS A 141 -4.75 -3.39 19.34
C LYS A 141 -3.27 -3.33 19.02
N SER A 142 -2.70 -4.32 18.34
CA SER A 142 -1.27 -4.38 18.10
C SER A 142 -0.80 -3.31 17.12
N TYR A 143 0.31 -2.66 17.44
CA TYR A 143 1.01 -1.71 16.54
C TYR A 143 1.97 -2.40 15.57
N ARG A 144 2.10 -3.72 15.63
CA ARG A 144 2.88 -4.47 14.65
C ARG A 144 2.23 -4.40 13.27
N ASP A 145 3.03 -4.58 12.26
CA ASP A 145 2.56 -4.65 10.88
C ASP A 145 1.92 -6.02 10.62
N PHE A 146 0.61 -6.00 10.42
CA PHE A 146 -0.22 -7.14 10.02
C PHE A 146 -1.00 -6.81 8.76
N VAL A 147 -0.31 -6.19 7.80
CA VAL A 147 -0.87 -5.94 6.47
C VAL A 147 -0.51 -7.12 5.57
N ARG A 148 -1.50 -7.60 4.84
CA ARG A 148 -1.33 -8.49 3.69
C ARG A 148 -1.88 -7.84 2.44
N PHE A 149 -1.69 -8.49 1.32
CA PHE A 149 -2.22 -8.03 0.06
C PHE A 149 -3.22 -9.02 -0.51
N ILE A 150 -4.35 -8.47 -0.93
CA ILE A 150 -5.37 -9.17 -1.70
C ILE A 150 -5.11 -8.88 -3.16
N HIS A 151 -5.16 -9.90 -3.99
CA HIS A 151 -4.91 -9.80 -5.41
C HIS A 151 -6.18 -10.00 -6.20
N VAL A 152 -6.47 -9.07 -7.11
CA VAL A 152 -7.62 -9.17 -8.03
C VAL A 152 -7.10 -9.20 -9.45
N LYS A 153 -7.38 -10.29 -10.16
CA LYS A 153 -7.01 -10.45 -11.57
C LYS A 153 -8.15 -10.01 -12.48
N TYR A 154 -7.77 -9.33 -13.56
CA TYR A 154 -8.69 -8.91 -14.60
C TYR A 154 -8.13 -9.28 -15.97
N ASP A 155 -8.91 -9.97 -16.77
CA ASP A 155 -8.58 -10.27 -18.14
C ASP A 155 -8.88 -9.05 -19.05
N ARG A 156 -8.38 -9.13 -20.28
CA ARG A 156 -8.56 -8.06 -21.25
C ARG A 156 -10.03 -7.73 -21.50
N GLU A 157 -10.88 -8.76 -21.63
CA GLU A 157 -12.29 -8.57 -21.89
C GLU A 157 -13.01 -7.90 -20.71
N MET A 158 -12.62 -8.22 -19.48
CA MET A 158 -13.15 -7.58 -18.28
C MET A 158 -12.87 -6.08 -18.24
N ALA A 159 -11.76 -5.63 -18.79
CA ALA A 159 -11.39 -4.21 -18.81
C ALA A 159 -12.41 -3.32 -19.58
N GLU A 160 -13.22 -3.91 -20.46
CA GLU A 160 -14.28 -3.20 -21.18
C GLU A 160 -15.58 -3.04 -20.38
N GLU A 161 -15.74 -3.77 -19.27
CA GLU A 161 -16.92 -3.69 -18.41
C GLU A 161 -17.05 -2.32 -17.72
N SER A 162 -18.25 -1.99 -17.23
CA SER A 162 -18.48 -0.76 -16.46
C SER A 162 -17.71 -0.75 -15.12
N ILE A 163 -17.46 0.44 -14.57
CA ILE A 163 -16.86 0.60 -13.24
C ILE A 163 -17.67 -0.18 -12.19
N GLU A 164 -18.99 -0.16 -12.27
CA GLU A 164 -19.89 -0.93 -11.40
C GLU A 164 -19.54 -2.42 -11.40
N LYS A 165 -19.52 -3.07 -12.58
CA LYS A 165 -19.22 -4.50 -12.69
C LYS A 165 -17.81 -4.83 -12.21
N LEU A 166 -16.84 -4.00 -12.56
CA LEU A 166 -15.45 -4.18 -12.11
C LEU A 166 -15.33 -4.04 -10.60
N SER A 167 -16.01 -3.06 -10.00
CA SER A 167 -16.07 -2.88 -8.55
C SER A 167 -16.70 -4.07 -7.85
N GLN A 168 -17.81 -4.61 -8.37
CA GLN A 168 -18.48 -5.79 -7.83
C GLN A 168 -17.59 -7.04 -7.91
N ARG A 169 -16.86 -7.24 -9.02
CA ARG A 169 -15.88 -8.33 -9.16
C ARG A 169 -14.76 -8.22 -8.12
N ALA A 170 -14.20 -7.01 -7.97
CA ALA A 170 -13.19 -6.74 -6.96
C ALA A 170 -13.71 -7.05 -5.56
N ARG A 171 -14.94 -6.62 -5.25
CA ARG A 171 -15.59 -6.89 -3.95
C ARG A 171 -15.74 -8.40 -3.69
N GLY A 172 -16.18 -9.16 -4.68
CA GLY A 172 -16.28 -10.62 -4.56
C GLY A 172 -14.92 -11.27 -4.29
N ALA A 173 -13.87 -10.86 -5.04
CA ALA A 173 -12.51 -11.37 -4.84
C ALA A 173 -11.95 -11.00 -3.46
N ILE A 174 -12.22 -9.78 -2.96
CA ILE A 174 -11.82 -9.34 -1.63
C ILE A 174 -12.51 -10.17 -0.56
N LEU A 175 -13.84 -10.32 -0.62
CA LEU A 175 -14.61 -11.08 0.36
C LEU A 175 -14.15 -12.54 0.47
N LEU A 176 -13.79 -13.18 -0.64
CA LEU A 176 -13.26 -14.54 -0.63
C LEU A 176 -11.87 -14.63 0.00
N GLN A 177 -11.01 -13.64 -0.24
CA GLN A 177 -9.64 -13.64 0.29
C GLN A 177 -9.55 -13.11 1.73
N MET A 178 -10.55 -12.35 2.20
CA MET A 178 -10.63 -11.86 3.58
C MET A 178 -11.21 -12.88 4.57
N GLN A 179 -11.44 -14.14 4.16
CA GLN A 179 -11.87 -15.15 5.12
C GLN A 179 -10.76 -15.42 6.14
N PRO A 180 -11.10 -15.70 7.41
CA PRO A 180 -10.11 -15.88 8.48
C PRO A 180 -9.06 -16.95 8.18
N GLU A 181 -9.42 -18.01 7.48
CA GLU A 181 -8.54 -19.12 7.09
C GLU A 181 -7.36 -18.62 6.22
N ASN A 182 -7.64 -17.68 5.31
CA ASN A 182 -6.59 -17.04 4.51
C ASN A 182 -5.66 -16.18 5.37
N SER A 183 -6.20 -15.53 6.41
CA SER A 183 -5.40 -14.73 7.36
C SER A 183 -4.50 -15.61 8.20
N PHE A 184 -5.01 -16.75 8.66
CA PHE A 184 -4.26 -17.74 9.46
C PHE A 184 -3.11 -18.36 8.64
N GLU A 185 -3.38 -18.79 7.41
CA GLU A 185 -2.34 -19.32 6.52
C GLU A 185 -1.26 -18.26 6.25
N TRP A 186 -1.67 -17.05 5.91
CA TRP A 186 -0.72 -15.96 5.67
C TRP A 186 0.14 -15.67 6.90
N TYR A 187 -0.47 -15.62 8.07
CA TYR A 187 0.25 -15.38 9.32
C TYR A 187 1.26 -16.48 9.64
N ARG A 188 0.89 -17.77 9.47
CA ARG A 188 1.84 -18.88 9.63
C ARG A 188 3.04 -18.75 8.70
N ARG A 189 2.81 -18.45 7.43
CA ARG A 189 3.90 -18.22 6.46
C ARG A 189 4.81 -17.06 6.85
N VAL A 190 4.24 -15.96 7.37
CA VAL A 190 5.02 -14.82 7.88
C VAL A 190 5.82 -15.22 9.12
N ALA A 191 5.23 -15.95 10.05
CA ALA A 191 5.89 -16.43 11.27
C ALA A 191 7.06 -17.37 10.95
N GLU A 192 6.86 -18.31 10.03
CA GLU A 192 7.92 -19.23 9.56
C GLU A 192 9.06 -18.47 8.88
N ALA A 193 8.76 -17.51 8.00
CA ALA A 193 9.77 -16.69 7.36
C ALA A 193 10.56 -15.86 8.37
N ARG A 194 9.91 -15.29 9.38
CA ARG A 194 10.59 -14.57 10.49
C ARG A 194 11.49 -15.49 11.30
N LYS A 195 11.00 -16.67 11.68
CA LYS A 195 11.80 -17.69 12.38
C LYS A 195 13.06 -18.01 11.57
N GLY A 196 12.95 -18.28 10.29
CA GLY A 196 14.10 -18.55 9.43
C GLY A 196 15.09 -17.38 9.34
N ILE A 197 14.62 -16.12 9.42
CA ILE A 197 15.49 -14.95 9.49
C ILE A 197 16.21 -14.89 10.83
N ASP A 198 15.49 -15.13 11.93
CA ASP A 198 16.04 -15.02 13.29
C ASP A 198 17.07 -16.10 13.60
N GLU A 199 16.96 -17.27 13.01
CA GLU A 199 17.93 -18.39 13.10
C GLU A 199 19.26 -18.07 12.40
N GLN A 200 19.32 -17.02 11.57
CA GLN A 200 20.56 -16.65 10.90
C GLN A 200 21.56 -15.99 11.87
N PRO A 201 22.85 -16.37 11.82
CA PRO A 201 23.83 -15.99 12.83
C PRO A 201 24.23 -14.50 12.82
N ASN A 202 24.03 -13.79 11.71
CA ASN A 202 24.44 -12.39 11.59
C ASN A 202 23.55 -11.60 10.62
N LEU A 203 23.64 -10.27 10.65
CA LEU A 203 22.81 -9.39 9.84
C LEU A 203 22.92 -9.66 8.34
N ARG A 204 24.14 -9.95 7.83
CA ARG A 204 24.33 -10.22 6.39
C ARG A 204 23.59 -11.47 5.92
N SER A 205 23.66 -12.56 6.71
CA SER A 205 22.92 -13.77 6.40
C SER A 205 21.42 -13.60 6.59
N ARG A 206 20.96 -12.80 7.57
CA ARG A 206 19.55 -12.43 7.73
C ARG A 206 19.01 -11.69 6.49
N ILE A 207 19.72 -10.69 6.00
CA ILE A 207 19.36 -9.95 4.78
C ILE A 207 19.33 -10.90 3.57
N SER A 208 20.36 -11.74 3.41
CA SER A 208 20.42 -12.69 2.29
C SER A 208 19.29 -13.72 2.35
N TYR A 209 18.97 -14.21 3.55
CA TYR A 209 17.84 -15.13 3.75
C TYR A 209 16.51 -14.44 3.41
N ALA A 210 16.27 -13.25 3.96
CA ALA A 210 15.07 -12.48 3.68
C ALA A 210 14.87 -12.20 2.17
N GLN A 211 15.95 -11.80 1.47
CA GLN A 211 15.92 -11.59 0.03
C GLN A 211 15.62 -12.88 -0.75
N LYS A 212 16.14 -14.01 -0.31
CA LYS A 212 15.93 -15.32 -0.96
C LYS A 212 14.52 -15.86 -0.71
N HIS A 213 13.99 -15.67 0.49
CA HIS A 213 12.73 -16.23 0.98
C HIS A 213 11.65 -15.16 1.17
N SER A 214 11.76 -13.99 0.52
CA SER A 214 10.76 -12.93 0.62
C SER A 214 9.39 -13.45 0.20
N LEU A 215 8.42 -13.33 1.11
CA LEU A 215 7.01 -13.62 0.85
C LEU A 215 6.41 -12.68 -0.21
N TYR A 216 7.04 -11.54 -0.43
CA TYR A 216 6.61 -10.48 -1.35
C TYR A 216 7.24 -10.56 -2.74
N LYS A 217 7.97 -11.65 -3.05
CA LYS A 217 8.58 -11.78 -4.40
C LYS A 217 7.54 -11.84 -5.53
N SER A 218 6.39 -12.45 -5.26
CA SER A 218 5.26 -12.46 -6.19
C SER A 218 4.63 -11.07 -6.35
N ASP A 219 4.67 -10.27 -5.29
CA ASP A 219 4.03 -8.94 -5.22
C ASP A 219 4.71 -7.90 -6.11
N ALA A 220 5.99 -8.10 -6.48
CA ALA A 220 6.71 -7.24 -7.41
C ALA A 220 6.15 -7.28 -8.84
N ARG A 221 5.18 -8.14 -9.11
CA ARG A 221 4.60 -8.35 -10.44
C ARG A 221 3.21 -7.75 -10.63
N ASP A 222 2.59 -7.22 -9.56
CA ASP A 222 1.27 -6.60 -9.70
C ASP A 222 1.34 -5.35 -10.57
N THR A 223 0.27 -5.12 -11.33
CA THR A 223 0.21 -3.99 -12.27
C THR A 223 0.05 -2.67 -11.53
N TYR A 224 -0.79 -2.65 -10.49
CA TYR A 224 -1.00 -1.47 -9.66
C TYR A 224 -1.40 -1.85 -8.23
N THR A 225 -1.29 -0.89 -7.32
CA THR A 225 -1.66 -1.06 -5.92
C THR A 225 -2.67 0.01 -5.49
N VAL A 226 -3.65 -0.40 -4.69
CA VAL A 226 -4.55 0.51 -3.98
C VAL A 226 -4.44 0.24 -2.48
N SER A 227 -4.05 1.25 -1.73
CA SER A 227 -3.95 1.23 -0.27
C SER A 227 -4.92 2.27 0.30
N TYR A 228 -6.03 1.82 0.85
CA TYR A 228 -7.03 2.67 1.48
C TYR A 228 -6.99 2.50 2.99
N VAL A 229 -6.43 3.46 3.69
CA VAL A 229 -6.30 3.45 5.15
C VAL A 229 -7.65 3.67 5.85
N GLY A 230 -8.63 4.22 5.13
CA GLY A 230 -9.92 4.54 5.69
C GLY A 230 -9.94 5.88 6.42
N ARG A 231 -10.98 6.07 7.25
CA ARG A 231 -11.13 7.28 8.05
C ARG A 231 -10.36 7.13 9.35
N THR A 232 -9.32 7.92 9.50
CA THR A 232 -8.58 8.04 10.75
C THR A 232 -9.32 8.98 11.69
N ASP A 233 -9.50 8.57 12.96
CA ASP A 233 -9.99 9.47 14.01
C ASP A 233 -8.90 10.48 14.38
N TRP A 234 -9.16 11.75 14.10
CA TRP A 234 -8.29 12.88 14.43
C TRP A 234 -8.82 13.69 15.63
N GLY A 235 -10.00 13.35 16.18
CA GLY A 235 -10.67 14.18 17.20
C GLY A 235 -10.81 15.61 16.72
N GLY A 236 -10.66 16.58 17.63
CA GLY A 236 -10.69 18.02 17.31
C GLY A 236 -9.49 18.51 16.51
N MET A 237 -8.46 17.68 16.28
CA MET A 237 -7.37 18.04 15.36
C MET A 237 -7.85 18.08 13.90
N ALA A 238 -8.95 17.44 13.56
CA ALA A 238 -9.48 17.39 12.19
C ALA A 238 -9.67 18.79 11.59
N ASP A 239 -10.04 19.78 12.43
CA ASP A 239 -10.26 21.18 12.00
C ASP A 239 -8.97 21.88 11.53
N TYR A 240 -7.82 21.33 11.86
CA TYR A 240 -6.49 21.86 11.52
C TYR A 240 -5.78 21.04 10.43
N ILE A 241 -6.36 19.92 10.00
CA ILE A 241 -5.77 19.03 9.01
C ILE A 241 -6.41 19.26 7.66
N THR A 242 -5.67 19.84 6.74
CA THR A 242 -6.14 20.13 5.38
C THR A 242 -5.93 18.98 4.40
N GLY A 243 -5.13 17.98 4.74
CA GLY A 243 -4.90 16.80 3.91
C GLY A 243 -3.97 15.80 4.59
N VAL A 244 -4.12 14.52 4.25
CA VAL A 244 -3.26 13.42 4.70
C VAL A 244 -2.83 12.63 3.47
N TYR A 245 -1.54 12.74 3.12
CA TYR A 245 -0.98 12.11 1.93
C TYR A 245 0.21 11.26 2.33
N ALA A 246 0.12 9.97 2.08
CA ALA A 246 1.20 9.03 2.33
C ALA A 246 1.99 8.77 1.04
N ILE A 247 3.27 8.50 1.20
CA ILE A 247 4.20 8.18 0.13
C ILE A 247 4.80 6.81 0.41
N THR A 248 4.88 5.98 -0.60
CA THR A 248 5.39 4.61 -0.50
C THR A 248 6.35 4.29 -1.64
N ASP A 249 6.97 3.12 -1.61
CA ASP A 249 7.89 2.66 -2.64
C ASP A 249 7.21 1.85 -3.77
N GLY A 250 5.87 1.83 -3.83
CA GLY A 250 5.12 1.12 -4.87
C GLY A 250 5.22 1.77 -6.24
N ASN A 251 5.16 0.97 -7.29
CA ASN A 251 5.01 1.44 -8.66
C ASN A 251 3.53 1.48 -9.03
N LEU A 252 3.06 2.56 -9.64
CA LEU A 252 1.66 2.80 -10.02
C LEU A 252 0.70 2.52 -8.84
N MET A 253 0.71 3.42 -7.86
CA MET A 253 0.05 3.21 -6.59
C MET A 253 -0.86 4.36 -6.21
N LEU A 254 -1.99 4.04 -5.61
CA LEU A 254 -2.84 4.96 -4.88
C LEU A 254 -2.70 4.72 -3.38
N GLU A 255 -2.23 5.72 -2.65
CA GLU A 255 -2.36 5.80 -1.20
C GLU A 255 -3.52 6.73 -0.86
N VAL A 256 -4.49 6.22 -0.11
CA VAL A 256 -5.78 6.88 0.06
C VAL A 256 -6.14 7.03 1.53
N ASN A 257 -6.41 8.26 1.95
CA ASN A 257 -6.85 8.59 3.29
C ASN A 257 -8.16 9.38 3.23
N ALA A 258 -9.11 9.09 4.11
CA ALA A 258 -10.38 9.79 4.17
C ALA A 258 -10.40 10.82 5.31
N LEU A 259 -10.73 12.06 4.98
CA LEU A 259 -11.12 13.12 5.88
C LEU A 259 -12.65 13.30 5.83
N PRO A 260 -13.25 14.07 6.75
CA PRO A 260 -14.70 14.25 6.77
C PRO A 260 -15.30 14.81 5.47
N ASP A 261 -14.60 15.75 4.83
CA ASP A 261 -15.02 16.50 3.66
C ASP A 261 -14.41 15.99 2.34
N LYS A 262 -13.28 15.31 2.42
CA LYS A 262 -12.55 14.85 1.23
C LYS A 262 -11.83 13.51 1.38
N ILE A 263 -11.59 12.87 0.27
CA ILE A 263 -10.72 11.71 0.16
C ILE A 263 -9.41 12.18 -0.47
N CYS A 264 -8.33 12.12 0.31
CA CYS A 264 -6.99 12.48 -0.12
C CYS A 264 -6.34 11.29 -0.81
N VAL A 265 -6.04 11.41 -2.08
CA VAL A 265 -5.37 10.39 -2.88
C VAL A 265 -3.96 10.88 -3.23
N THR A 266 -2.95 10.12 -2.83
CA THR A 266 -1.61 10.24 -3.39
C THR A 266 -1.52 9.30 -4.58
N TYR A 267 -1.49 9.86 -5.78
CA TYR A 267 -1.27 9.12 -7.01
C TYR A 267 0.23 9.06 -7.30
N GLN A 268 0.79 7.89 -7.26
CA GLN A 268 2.21 7.67 -7.47
C GLN A 268 2.46 6.98 -8.80
N VAL A 269 3.40 7.53 -9.57
CA VAL A 269 3.88 6.95 -10.80
C VAL A 269 5.40 7.14 -10.89
N PHE A 270 6.12 6.11 -11.30
CA PHE A 270 7.59 6.17 -11.40
C PHE A 270 8.09 6.78 -12.70
N ASP A 271 7.23 7.36 -13.52
CA ASP A 271 7.62 7.99 -14.77
C ASP A 271 7.29 9.48 -14.78
N ARG A 272 8.08 10.23 -15.54
CA ARG A 272 7.73 11.62 -15.88
C ARG A 272 6.55 11.72 -16.86
N ASP A 273 6.06 10.58 -17.33
CA ASP A 273 4.89 10.51 -18.19
C ASP A 273 3.62 10.82 -17.40
N SER A 274 2.99 11.95 -17.70
CA SER A 274 1.72 12.37 -17.05
C SER A 274 0.50 11.59 -17.57
N ARG A 275 0.60 10.87 -18.68
CA ARG A 275 -0.54 10.20 -19.32
C ARG A 275 -1.32 9.27 -18.38
N PRO A 276 -0.69 8.48 -17.49
CA PRO A 276 -1.46 7.67 -16.54
C PRO A 276 -2.34 8.51 -15.61
N LEU A 277 -1.81 9.66 -15.12
CA LEU A 277 -2.62 10.59 -14.33
C LEU A 277 -3.73 11.22 -15.16
N ASP A 278 -3.41 11.69 -16.37
CA ASP A 278 -4.39 12.34 -17.24
C ASP A 278 -5.56 11.39 -17.56
N LEU A 279 -5.27 10.11 -17.82
CA LEU A 279 -6.28 9.07 -18.03
C LEU A 279 -7.10 8.79 -16.76
N PHE A 280 -6.45 8.75 -15.59
CA PHE A 280 -7.14 8.59 -14.32
C PHE A 280 -8.13 9.74 -14.07
N LEU A 281 -7.70 10.99 -14.27
CA LEU A 281 -8.55 12.17 -14.14
C LEU A 281 -9.67 12.21 -15.16
N GLN A 282 -9.41 11.79 -16.40
CA GLN A 282 -10.42 11.66 -17.42
C GLN A 282 -11.54 10.69 -17.01
N ILE A 283 -11.19 9.54 -16.42
CA ILE A 283 -12.17 8.57 -15.93
C ILE A 283 -13.00 9.17 -14.79
N LEU A 284 -12.38 9.90 -13.85
CA LEU A 284 -13.14 10.62 -12.81
C LEU A 284 -14.16 11.60 -13.41
N GLN A 285 -13.80 12.30 -14.48
CA GLN A 285 -14.72 13.21 -15.19
C GLN A 285 -15.86 12.45 -15.89
N GLU A 286 -15.56 11.35 -16.56
CA GLU A 286 -16.55 10.48 -17.22
C GLU A 286 -17.60 9.97 -16.21
N GLU A 287 -17.14 9.59 -14.99
CA GLU A 287 -17.98 9.14 -13.89
C GLU A 287 -18.58 10.30 -13.07
N LYS A 288 -18.35 11.55 -13.48
CA LYS A 288 -18.86 12.77 -12.81
C LYS A 288 -18.47 12.88 -11.34
N LEU A 289 -17.28 12.41 -11.00
CA LEU A 289 -16.72 12.48 -9.66
C LEU A 289 -15.90 13.78 -9.51
N PRO A 290 -16.34 14.72 -8.66
CA PRO A 290 -15.60 15.96 -8.44
C PRO A 290 -14.23 15.72 -7.82
N TYR A 291 -13.22 16.39 -8.36
CA TYR A 291 -11.87 16.33 -7.84
C TYR A 291 -11.12 17.65 -7.97
N THR A 292 -10.08 17.80 -7.20
CA THR A 292 -9.05 18.83 -7.39
C THR A 292 -7.68 18.16 -7.44
N VAL A 293 -6.77 18.73 -8.23
CA VAL A 293 -5.39 18.25 -8.32
C VAL A 293 -4.48 19.36 -7.85
N SER A 294 -3.66 19.10 -6.86
CA SER A 294 -2.60 20.01 -6.46
C SER A 294 -1.36 19.84 -7.36
N GLU A 295 -0.48 20.82 -7.31
CA GLU A 295 0.74 20.81 -8.09
C GLU A 295 1.53 19.50 -7.95
N ARG A 296 2.21 19.12 -9.02
CA ARG A 296 3.08 17.97 -9.07
C ARG A 296 4.11 18.03 -7.94
N MET A 297 4.04 17.07 -7.03
CA MET A 297 5.07 16.87 -6.03
C MET A 297 6.11 15.90 -6.58
N VAL A 298 7.30 16.42 -6.83
CA VAL A 298 8.49 15.58 -7.02
C VAL A 298 8.97 15.19 -5.62
N ARG A 299 9.26 13.89 -5.40
CA ARG A 299 9.87 13.45 -4.13
C ARG A 299 11.16 14.23 -3.96
N TYR A 300 11.15 15.20 -3.08
CA TYR A 300 12.37 15.81 -2.58
C TYR A 300 13.04 14.74 -1.69
N MET A 301 13.95 13.99 -2.28
CA MET A 301 15.02 13.38 -1.49
C MET A 301 15.86 14.57 -1.06
N PRO A 302 15.88 14.97 0.24
CA PRO A 302 16.92 15.86 0.68
C PRO A 302 18.21 15.23 0.17
N ASP A 303 19.14 16.06 -0.38
CA ASP A 303 20.47 15.59 -0.76
C ASP A 303 21.12 14.89 0.45
N LEU A 304 20.70 13.69 0.71
CA LEU A 304 21.49 12.71 1.40
C LEU A 304 22.67 12.54 0.46
N GLN A 305 23.69 13.38 0.70
CA GLN A 305 25.02 13.09 0.20
C GLN A 305 25.34 11.71 0.80
N LEU A 306 24.85 10.66 0.14
CA LEU A 306 25.31 9.31 0.41
C LEU A 306 26.82 9.42 0.35
N PRO A 307 27.55 9.08 1.43
CA PRO A 307 28.98 9.16 1.42
C PRO A 307 29.44 8.46 0.15
N LYS A 308 30.16 9.17 -0.71
CA LYS A 308 30.69 8.61 -1.96
C LYS A 308 31.27 7.25 -1.61
N PRO A 309 30.89 6.16 -2.30
CA PRO A 309 31.42 4.84 -1.99
C PRO A 309 32.93 5.00 -1.92
N LYS A 310 33.52 4.73 -0.75
CA LYS A 310 34.97 4.79 -0.58
C LYS A 310 35.54 3.95 -1.70
N ALA A 311 36.42 4.57 -2.49
CA ALA A 311 37.10 3.88 -3.59
C ALA A 311 37.50 2.51 -3.08
N LYS A 312 37.16 1.43 -3.82
CA LYS A 312 37.50 0.07 -3.46
C LYS A 312 39.00 0.06 -3.10
N HIS A 313 39.31 -0.03 -1.82
CA HIS A 313 40.64 -0.39 -1.44
C HIS A 313 40.85 -1.77 -2.08
N ASN A 314 41.76 -1.85 -3.04
CA ASN A 314 42.29 -3.09 -3.55
C ASN A 314 42.75 -3.88 -2.31
N ILE A 315 41.97 -4.86 -1.92
CA ILE A 315 42.42 -5.88 -0.99
C ILE A 315 43.46 -6.66 -1.77
N THR A 316 44.71 -6.26 -1.63
CA THR A 316 45.85 -7.08 -2.00
C THR A 316 45.64 -8.42 -1.30
N GLN A 317 45.54 -9.48 -2.07
CA GLN A 317 45.50 -10.84 -1.60
C GLN A 317 46.78 -11.07 -0.76
N GLY A 318 46.61 -11.09 0.55
CA GLY A 318 47.66 -11.62 1.46
C GLY A 318 47.71 -13.11 1.21
N THR A 319 48.76 -13.58 0.60
CA THR A 319 49.19 -14.98 0.57
C THR A 319 49.35 -15.44 2.01
N PHE A 320 48.46 -16.34 2.45
CA PHE A 320 48.74 -17.18 3.62
C PHE A 320 49.79 -18.23 3.20
N GLU A 321 51.03 -17.97 3.55
CA GLU A 321 52.04 -19.05 3.66
C GLU A 321 51.75 -19.85 4.92
N LYS A 322 51.91 -21.16 4.79
CA LYS A 322 51.66 -22.32 5.64
C LYS A 322 51.73 -22.15 7.14
#